data_ddb08732419524f52b73984d59a78485
#
_entry.id   ddb08732419524f52b73984d59a78485
#
_cell.length_a   1.000
_cell.length_b   1.000
_cell.length_c   1.000
_cell.angle_alpha   90.00
_cell.angle_beta   90.00
_cell.angle_gamma   90.00
#
_symmetry.space_group_name_H-M   'P 1'
#
loop_
_entity.id
_entity.type
_entity.pdbx_description
1 polymer ?
#
loop_
_entity_poly.entity_id
_entity_poly.type
_entity_poly.pdbx_seq_one_letter_code
_entity_poly.pdbx_strand_id
1 'polypeptide(L)'
;MNLGNFCRALPKLELHAHLNGSLSMDTLKKLYKMQNPNSEDSDKIFTSIKDFSSLGECFKVFDIAHSLAITPEAVFHSTYETIKEFKDDNVIYLELRSTPRVIEGKMTKEECIEAIIKAFEVCKTDFPSILLKLLISINRKQGYKAAQENIELAIDFIKKYPQYIVGLDLSGDPMTGSTFLELLEKARMAGLKIAIHCAEISNETETIDILEFKPDRLGHCTCIHPTLQGSNKIFNLLLKSKIPVELCLTSNVQCKTVPTYESHQFKYLFEAGHPICLGIDSWVFSVL
;
A
#
# COMPACT_ATOMS: atom_id res chain seq x y z
N MET A 1 10.12 -10.17 29.58
CA MET A 1 9.64 -10.40 28.19
C MET A 1 10.76 -9.90 27.29
N ASN A 2 11.22 -10.66 26.32
CA ASN A 2 12.17 -10.12 25.33
C ASN A 2 11.47 -9.17 24.35
N LEU A 3 12.23 -8.33 23.66
CA LEU A 3 11.69 -7.31 22.75
C LEU A 3 10.78 -7.89 21.67
N GLY A 4 11.16 -9.03 21.06
CA GLY A 4 10.35 -9.68 20.03
C GLY A 4 8.98 -10.14 20.54
N ASN A 5 8.91 -10.74 21.73
CA ASN A 5 7.66 -11.13 22.35
C ASN A 5 6.79 -9.92 22.74
N PHE A 6 7.43 -8.83 23.18
CA PHE A 6 6.73 -7.57 23.44
C PHE A 6 6.11 -7.01 22.16
N CYS A 7 6.87 -6.90 21.06
CA CYS A 7 6.37 -6.39 19.79
C CYS A 7 5.22 -7.24 19.23
N ARG A 8 5.30 -8.58 19.35
CA ARG A 8 4.20 -9.48 18.92
C ARG A 8 2.93 -9.30 19.76
N ALA A 9 3.09 -9.05 21.07
CA ALA A 9 1.94 -8.88 21.96
C ALA A 9 1.24 -7.52 21.82
N LEU A 10 1.92 -6.51 21.26
CA LEU A 10 1.30 -5.19 21.05
C LEU A 10 0.17 -5.28 20.04
N PRO A 11 -1.02 -4.72 20.34
CA PRO A 11 -2.03 -4.51 19.31
C PRO A 11 -1.54 -3.45 18.32
N LYS A 12 -1.66 -3.73 17.01
CA LYS A 12 -1.15 -2.89 15.94
C LYS A 12 -2.27 -2.34 15.07
N LEU A 13 -2.06 -1.15 14.54
CA LEU A 13 -2.89 -0.55 13.48
C LEU A 13 -2.03 -0.47 12.24
N GLU A 14 -2.42 -1.16 11.17
CA GLU A 14 -1.72 -1.08 9.89
C GLU A 14 -2.51 -0.18 8.92
N LEU A 15 -1.88 0.91 8.50
CA LEU A 15 -2.49 1.95 7.65
C LEU A 15 -1.88 2.01 6.25
N HIS A 16 -0.80 1.23 5.98
CA HIS A 16 -0.08 1.28 4.72
C HIS A 16 0.33 -0.12 4.24
N ALA A 17 -0.67 -0.94 3.89
CA ALA A 17 -0.43 -2.29 3.40
C ALA A 17 -1.02 -2.47 1.99
N HIS A 18 -0.14 -2.59 0.98
CA HIS A 18 -0.56 -2.94 -0.38
C HIS A 18 -0.87 -4.43 -0.47
N LEU A 19 -2.09 -4.80 -0.89
CA LEU A 19 -2.52 -6.21 -0.94
C LEU A 19 -1.51 -7.10 -1.68
N ASN A 20 -1.13 -6.72 -2.90
CA ASN A 20 -0.20 -7.52 -3.70
C ASN A 20 1.26 -7.46 -3.19
N GLY A 21 1.61 -6.47 -2.38
CA GLY A 21 2.90 -6.38 -1.70
C GLY A 21 2.94 -7.13 -0.37
N SER A 22 1.78 -7.49 0.16
CA SER A 22 1.65 -8.13 1.47
C SER A 22 1.48 -9.66 1.40
N LEU A 23 1.69 -10.27 0.22
CA LEU A 23 1.58 -11.72 0.04
C LEU A 23 2.86 -12.41 0.51
N SER A 24 2.75 -13.30 1.48
CA SER A 24 3.88 -14.15 1.90
C SER A 24 4.28 -15.13 0.79
N MET A 25 5.49 -15.68 0.90
CA MET A 25 5.97 -16.70 -0.03
C MET A 25 5.06 -17.93 -0.05
N ASP A 26 4.48 -18.31 1.08
CA ASP A 26 3.54 -19.44 1.16
C ASP A 26 2.25 -19.13 0.43
N THR A 27 1.73 -17.91 0.57
CA THR A 27 0.55 -17.44 -0.16
C THR A 27 0.80 -17.40 -1.66
N LEU A 28 1.95 -16.87 -2.10
CA LEU A 28 2.34 -16.87 -3.52
C LEU A 28 2.44 -18.29 -4.09
N LYS A 29 3.01 -19.25 -3.34
CA LYS A 29 3.06 -20.67 -3.75
C LYS A 29 1.66 -21.31 -3.88
N LYS A 30 0.75 -20.99 -2.95
CA LYS A 30 -0.65 -21.42 -3.04
C LYS A 30 -1.32 -20.90 -4.30
N LEU A 31 -1.19 -19.60 -4.58
CA LEU A 31 -1.75 -18.97 -5.79
C LEU A 31 -1.16 -19.57 -7.07
N TYR A 32 0.14 -19.84 -7.09
CA TYR A 32 0.77 -20.49 -8.22
C TYR A 32 0.20 -21.90 -8.48
N LYS A 33 0.01 -22.70 -7.43
CA LYS A 33 -0.61 -24.02 -7.55
C LYS A 33 -2.06 -23.98 -8.02
N MET A 34 -2.82 -22.94 -7.60
CA MET A 34 -4.20 -22.76 -8.10
C MET A 34 -4.22 -22.55 -9.62
N GLN A 35 -3.26 -21.79 -10.16
CA GLN A 35 -3.16 -21.56 -11.61
C GLN A 35 -2.52 -22.74 -12.37
N ASN A 36 -1.66 -23.50 -11.70
CA ASN A 36 -0.85 -24.56 -12.29
C ASN A 36 -0.98 -25.88 -11.47
N PRO A 37 -2.17 -26.51 -11.41
CA PRO A 37 -2.41 -27.64 -10.51
C PRO A 37 -1.51 -28.84 -10.77
N ASN A 38 -0.98 -28.97 -12.00
CA ASN A 38 -0.09 -30.09 -12.40
C ASN A 38 1.41 -29.75 -12.29
N SER A 39 1.77 -28.56 -11.79
CA SER A 39 3.18 -28.17 -11.64
C SER A 39 3.75 -28.73 -10.32
N GLU A 40 4.84 -29.49 -10.42
CA GLU A 40 5.57 -30.00 -9.26
C GLU A 40 6.51 -28.98 -8.63
N ASP A 41 6.84 -27.90 -9.36
CA ASP A 41 7.89 -26.96 -8.96
C ASP A 41 7.34 -25.54 -8.82
N SER A 42 6.79 -25.26 -7.63
CA SER A 42 6.34 -23.91 -7.26
C SER A 42 7.48 -22.95 -6.92
N ASP A 43 8.71 -23.45 -6.73
CA ASP A 43 9.83 -22.62 -6.29
C ASP A 43 10.54 -21.91 -7.45
N LYS A 44 10.34 -22.37 -8.69
CA LYS A 44 10.94 -21.75 -9.89
C LYS A 44 10.58 -20.28 -10.10
N ILE A 45 9.35 -19.88 -9.75
CA ILE A 45 8.92 -18.49 -9.88
C ILE A 45 9.78 -17.56 -9.03
N PHE A 46 10.28 -18.04 -7.89
CA PHE A 46 11.00 -17.23 -6.91
C PHE A 46 12.51 -17.19 -7.14
N THR A 47 13.04 -18.02 -8.05
CA THR A 47 14.49 -18.03 -8.37
C THR A 47 14.96 -16.74 -9.04
N SER A 48 14.03 -15.94 -9.56
CA SER A 48 14.32 -14.62 -10.15
C SER A 48 14.36 -13.49 -9.10
N ILE A 49 13.88 -13.72 -7.88
CA ILE A 49 13.88 -12.74 -6.79
C ILE A 49 15.20 -12.92 -6.01
N LYS A 50 16.29 -12.40 -6.53
CA LYS A 50 17.61 -12.60 -5.89
C LYS A 50 18.22 -11.35 -5.24
N ASP A 51 17.80 -10.15 -5.65
CA ASP A 51 18.40 -8.92 -5.14
C ASP A 51 17.41 -7.74 -5.18
N PHE A 52 17.16 -7.15 -4.02
CA PHE A 52 16.44 -5.87 -3.91
C PHE A 52 17.46 -4.73 -3.96
N SER A 53 18.07 -4.52 -5.12
CA SER A 53 19.16 -3.54 -5.27
C SER A 53 18.67 -2.11 -5.52
N SER A 54 17.38 -1.94 -5.85
CA SER A 54 16.79 -0.64 -6.17
C SER A 54 15.26 -0.68 -6.05
N LEU A 55 14.63 0.49 -6.00
CA LEU A 55 13.16 0.62 -6.05
C LEU A 55 12.56 -0.10 -7.28
N GLY A 56 13.23 -0.05 -8.43
CA GLY A 56 12.78 -0.75 -9.64
C GLY A 56 12.80 -2.28 -9.52
N GLU A 57 13.76 -2.86 -8.79
CA GLU A 57 13.79 -4.30 -8.52
C GLU A 57 12.65 -4.71 -7.55
N CYS A 58 12.32 -3.85 -6.59
CA CYS A 58 11.18 -4.08 -5.70
C CYS A 58 9.86 -4.19 -6.49
N PHE A 59 9.67 -3.38 -7.53
CA PHE A 59 8.48 -3.47 -8.39
C PHE A 59 8.35 -4.80 -9.13
N LYS A 60 9.46 -5.51 -9.44
CA LYS A 60 9.39 -6.83 -10.09
C LYS A 60 8.72 -7.90 -9.21
N VAL A 61 8.83 -7.79 -7.90
CA VAL A 61 8.14 -8.71 -6.98
C VAL A 61 6.64 -8.50 -7.03
N PHE A 62 6.20 -7.25 -7.12
CA PHE A 62 4.79 -6.96 -7.34
C PHE A 62 4.28 -7.51 -8.66
N ASP A 63 5.11 -7.55 -9.72
CA ASP A 63 4.74 -8.14 -11.01
C ASP A 63 4.44 -9.65 -10.87
N ILE A 64 5.18 -10.38 -10.03
CA ILE A 64 4.90 -11.79 -9.74
C ILE A 64 3.55 -11.92 -9.04
N ALA A 65 3.33 -11.18 -7.95
CA ALA A 65 2.05 -11.18 -7.25
C ALA A 65 0.88 -10.82 -8.17
N HIS A 66 1.10 -9.82 -9.04
CA HIS A 66 0.12 -9.43 -10.06
C HIS A 66 -0.15 -10.52 -11.09
N SER A 67 0.85 -11.31 -11.49
CA SER A 67 0.68 -12.43 -12.43
C SER A 67 -0.10 -13.60 -11.83
N LEU A 68 -0.16 -13.69 -10.51
CA LEU A 68 -0.86 -14.75 -9.79
C LEU A 68 -2.28 -14.35 -9.35
N ALA A 69 -2.53 -13.10 -9.03
CA ALA A 69 -3.86 -12.61 -8.60
C ALA A 69 -4.70 -12.15 -9.81
N ILE A 70 -4.97 -13.06 -10.77
CA ILE A 70 -5.61 -12.74 -12.07
C ILE A 70 -7.08 -13.18 -12.19
N THR A 71 -7.66 -13.72 -11.15
CA THR A 71 -9.08 -14.10 -11.09
C THR A 71 -9.69 -13.63 -9.77
N PRO A 72 -11.02 -13.45 -9.69
CA PRO A 72 -11.67 -13.09 -8.43
C PRO A 72 -11.39 -14.09 -7.30
N GLU A 73 -11.27 -15.39 -7.61
CA GLU A 73 -10.91 -16.41 -6.64
C GLU A 73 -9.48 -16.22 -6.10
N ALA A 74 -8.51 -15.95 -6.98
CA ALA A 74 -7.13 -15.68 -6.56
C ALA A 74 -7.03 -14.40 -5.73
N VAL A 75 -7.77 -13.33 -6.07
CA VAL A 75 -7.85 -12.09 -5.29
C VAL A 75 -8.47 -12.35 -3.92
N PHE A 76 -9.55 -13.14 -3.85
CA PHE A 76 -10.15 -13.55 -2.58
C PHE A 76 -9.14 -14.28 -1.69
N HIS A 77 -8.45 -15.29 -2.21
CA HIS A 77 -7.46 -16.05 -1.44
C HIS A 77 -6.26 -15.18 -1.03
N SER A 78 -5.76 -14.31 -1.91
CA SER A 78 -4.74 -13.33 -1.57
C SER A 78 -5.15 -12.48 -0.36
N THR A 79 -6.38 -11.95 -0.41
CA THR A 79 -6.90 -11.08 0.64
C THR A 79 -7.10 -11.83 1.95
N TYR A 80 -7.69 -13.02 1.91
CA TYR A 80 -7.94 -13.83 3.10
C TYR A 80 -6.65 -14.21 3.83
N GLU A 81 -5.65 -14.73 3.10
CA GLU A 81 -4.37 -15.13 3.69
C GLU A 81 -3.61 -13.91 4.26
N THR A 82 -3.61 -12.79 3.54
CA THR A 82 -3.00 -11.55 4.02
C THR A 82 -3.64 -11.09 5.34
N ILE A 83 -4.97 -11.07 5.43
CA ILE A 83 -5.66 -10.69 6.67
C ILE A 83 -5.33 -11.63 7.81
N LYS A 84 -5.28 -12.94 7.54
CA LYS A 84 -4.91 -13.94 8.53
C LYS A 84 -3.50 -13.71 9.08
N GLU A 85 -2.53 -13.44 8.21
CA GLU A 85 -1.14 -13.18 8.62
C GLU A 85 -1.03 -11.90 9.47
N PHE A 86 -1.71 -10.82 9.10
CA PHE A 86 -1.78 -9.60 9.92
C PHE A 86 -2.44 -9.84 11.28
N LYS A 87 -3.54 -10.59 11.31
CA LYS A 87 -4.21 -10.97 12.55
C LYS A 87 -3.29 -11.82 13.44
N ASP A 88 -2.51 -12.74 12.87
CA ASP A 88 -1.56 -13.58 13.62
C ASP A 88 -0.39 -12.78 14.21
N ASP A 89 -0.07 -11.61 13.65
CA ASP A 89 0.83 -10.60 14.22
C ASP A 89 0.12 -9.57 15.12
N ASN A 90 -1.08 -9.88 15.60
CA ASN A 90 -1.87 -9.04 16.50
C ASN A 90 -2.24 -7.65 15.94
N VAL A 91 -2.45 -7.55 14.62
CA VAL A 91 -3.07 -6.38 14.00
C VAL A 91 -4.56 -6.41 14.31
N ILE A 92 -5.08 -5.30 14.86
CA ILE A 92 -6.49 -5.15 15.25
C ILE A 92 -7.27 -4.20 14.33
N TYR A 93 -6.57 -3.43 13.50
CA TYR A 93 -7.14 -2.56 12.47
C TYR A 93 -6.23 -2.58 11.25
N LEU A 94 -6.78 -2.88 10.09
CA LEU A 94 -6.05 -3.03 8.85
C LEU A 94 -6.73 -2.23 7.73
N GLU A 95 -6.01 -1.29 7.12
CA GLU A 95 -6.38 -0.64 5.87
C GLU A 95 -5.57 -1.24 4.73
N LEU A 96 -6.16 -2.18 3.99
CA LEU A 96 -5.56 -2.67 2.76
C LEU A 96 -5.69 -1.66 1.62
N ARG A 97 -4.68 -1.62 0.75
CA ARG A 97 -4.69 -0.82 -0.49
C ARG A 97 -4.63 -1.76 -1.69
N SER A 98 -5.45 -1.54 -2.69
CA SER A 98 -5.44 -2.35 -3.90
C SER A 98 -5.85 -1.54 -5.12
N THR A 99 -5.07 -1.63 -6.19
CA THR A 99 -5.42 -1.09 -7.50
C THR A 99 -6.32 -2.09 -8.23
N PRO A 100 -7.60 -1.77 -8.49
CA PRO A 100 -8.48 -2.66 -9.23
C PRO A 100 -8.00 -2.82 -10.67
N ARG A 101 -8.07 -4.05 -11.19
CA ARG A 101 -7.52 -4.39 -12.50
C ARG A 101 -8.54 -5.11 -13.37
N VAL A 102 -8.44 -4.87 -14.67
CA VAL A 102 -9.10 -5.69 -15.69
C VAL A 102 -8.12 -6.77 -16.14
N ILE A 103 -8.58 -8.00 -16.16
CA ILE A 103 -7.88 -9.14 -16.79
C ILE A 103 -8.85 -9.71 -17.84
N GLU A 104 -8.52 -9.50 -19.11
CA GLU A 104 -9.38 -9.86 -20.21
C GLU A 104 -9.86 -11.33 -20.13
N GLY A 105 -11.16 -11.51 -20.23
CA GLY A 105 -11.81 -12.84 -20.14
C GLY A 105 -11.77 -13.48 -18.75
N LYS A 106 -11.25 -12.82 -17.71
CA LYS A 106 -11.09 -13.41 -16.36
C LYS A 106 -11.63 -12.55 -15.21
N MET A 107 -11.47 -11.23 -15.26
CA MET A 107 -11.84 -10.37 -14.13
C MET A 107 -12.03 -8.90 -14.56
N THR A 108 -13.09 -8.27 -14.14
CA THR A 108 -13.32 -6.83 -14.23
C THR A 108 -12.77 -6.11 -12.99
N LYS A 109 -12.74 -4.76 -13.01
CA LYS A 109 -12.36 -3.96 -11.84
C LYS A 109 -13.33 -4.16 -10.67
N GLU A 110 -14.62 -4.22 -10.97
CA GLU A 110 -15.71 -4.46 -10.03
C GLU A 110 -15.53 -5.81 -9.34
N GLU A 111 -15.36 -6.88 -10.12
CA GLU A 111 -15.12 -8.23 -9.59
C GLU A 111 -13.88 -8.32 -8.74
N CYS A 112 -12.83 -7.57 -9.07
CA CYS A 112 -11.62 -7.46 -8.25
C CYS A 112 -11.93 -6.90 -6.86
N ILE A 113 -12.67 -5.79 -6.77
CA ILE A 113 -13.04 -5.17 -5.49
C ILE A 113 -14.03 -6.06 -4.73
N GLU A 114 -15.02 -6.63 -5.41
CA GLU A 114 -16.01 -7.52 -4.79
C GLU A 114 -15.36 -8.78 -4.21
N ALA A 115 -14.31 -9.31 -4.84
CA ALA A 115 -13.54 -10.42 -4.28
C ALA A 115 -12.83 -10.05 -2.97
N ILE A 116 -12.27 -8.83 -2.87
CA ILE A 116 -11.68 -8.31 -1.61
C ILE A 116 -12.77 -8.17 -0.55
N ILE A 117 -13.90 -7.56 -0.88
CA ILE A 117 -15.03 -7.39 0.05
C ILE A 117 -15.56 -8.74 0.54
N LYS A 118 -15.69 -9.72 -0.35
CA LYS A 118 -16.11 -11.09 0.01
C LYS A 118 -15.13 -11.73 1.01
N ALA A 119 -13.82 -11.53 0.82
CA ALA A 119 -12.83 -12.00 1.79
C ALA A 119 -13.00 -11.29 3.13
N PHE A 120 -13.27 -9.98 3.15
CA PHE A 120 -13.54 -9.22 4.38
C PHE A 120 -14.75 -9.78 5.14
N GLU A 121 -15.85 -10.12 4.45
CA GLU A 121 -17.04 -10.69 5.09
C GLU A 121 -16.74 -12.05 5.72
N VAL A 122 -15.94 -12.90 5.07
CA VAL A 122 -15.51 -14.18 5.63
C VAL A 122 -14.59 -13.95 6.84
N CYS A 123 -13.57 -13.09 6.69
CA CYS A 123 -12.62 -12.78 7.76
C CYS A 123 -13.28 -12.14 8.97
N LYS A 124 -14.37 -11.38 8.80
CA LYS A 124 -15.14 -10.82 9.92
C LYS A 124 -15.72 -11.92 10.83
N THR A 125 -16.03 -13.09 10.27
CA THR A 125 -16.50 -14.23 11.02
C THR A 125 -15.34 -15.05 11.61
N ASP A 126 -14.30 -15.31 10.77
CA ASP A 126 -13.18 -16.16 11.16
C ASP A 126 -12.21 -15.44 12.13
N PHE A 127 -12.07 -14.14 11.98
CA PHE A 127 -11.13 -13.28 12.74
C PHE A 127 -11.83 -12.03 13.31
N PRO A 128 -12.79 -12.17 14.23
CA PRO A 128 -13.63 -11.04 14.68
C PRO A 128 -12.86 -9.93 15.44
N SER A 129 -11.60 -10.16 15.77
CA SER A 129 -10.76 -9.18 16.47
C SER A 129 -10.10 -8.14 15.57
N ILE A 130 -10.16 -8.29 14.24
CA ILE A 130 -9.54 -7.35 13.28
C ILE A 130 -10.62 -6.55 12.54
N LEU A 131 -10.48 -5.22 12.56
CA LEU A 131 -11.31 -4.32 11.77
C LEU A 131 -10.66 -4.11 10.40
N LEU A 132 -11.43 -4.33 9.33
CA LEU A 132 -10.95 -4.30 7.96
C LEU A 132 -11.48 -3.09 7.20
N LYS A 133 -10.59 -2.41 6.49
CA LYS A 133 -10.90 -1.29 5.60
C LYS A 133 -10.13 -1.43 4.29
N LEU A 134 -10.65 -0.80 3.24
CA LEU A 134 -10.06 -0.77 1.91
C LEU A 134 -9.91 0.66 1.41
N LEU A 135 -8.71 0.99 0.96
CA LEU A 135 -8.40 2.12 0.10
C LEU A 135 -8.31 1.60 -1.34
N ILE A 136 -9.09 2.17 -2.25
CA ILE A 136 -8.97 1.85 -3.67
C ILE A 136 -7.80 2.65 -4.22
N SER A 137 -6.78 1.94 -4.75
CA SER A 137 -5.56 2.60 -5.22
C SER A 137 -5.68 3.06 -6.67
N ILE A 138 -5.04 4.19 -6.94
CA ILE A 138 -4.79 4.75 -8.26
C ILE A 138 -3.30 4.61 -8.53
N ASN A 139 -2.94 3.85 -9.57
CA ASN A 139 -1.56 3.75 -10.00
C ASN A 139 -1.26 4.86 -11.02
N ARG A 140 -0.36 5.78 -10.67
CA ARG A 140 -0.01 6.96 -11.49
C ARG A 140 0.47 6.60 -12.90
N LYS A 141 1.10 5.41 -13.07
CA LYS A 141 1.57 4.91 -14.36
C LYS A 141 0.44 4.59 -15.35
N GLN A 142 -0.77 4.27 -14.86
CA GLN A 142 -1.91 3.87 -15.70
C GLN A 142 -2.57 5.05 -16.44
N GLY A 143 -2.22 6.29 -16.08
CA GLY A 143 -2.68 7.51 -16.75
C GLY A 143 -4.07 7.98 -16.32
N TYR A 144 -4.47 9.13 -16.88
CA TYR A 144 -5.65 9.90 -16.46
C TYR A 144 -6.97 9.12 -16.56
N LYS A 145 -7.18 8.40 -17.67
CA LYS A 145 -8.43 7.66 -17.88
C LYS A 145 -8.61 6.55 -16.85
N ALA A 146 -7.56 5.78 -16.58
CA ALA A 146 -7.62 4.71 -15.59
C ALA A 146 -7.79 5.27 -14.17
N ALA A 147 -7.16 6.41 -13.86
CA ALA A 147 -7.36 7.12 -12.60
C ALA A 147 -8.82 7.56 -12.43
N GLN A 148 -9.41 8.16 -13.46
CA GLN A 148 -10.82 8.58 -13.45
C GLN A 148 -11.76 7.39 -13.22
N GLU A 149 -11.58 6.30 -13.96
CA GLU A 149 -12.39 5.08 -13.80
C GLU A 149 -12.29 4.51 -12.38
N ASN A 150 -11.09 4.46 -11.80
CA ASN A 150 -10.90 3.93 -10.43
C ASN A 150 -11.55 4.84 -9.37
N ILE A 151 -11.54 6.16 -9.59
CA ILE A 151 -12.20 7.12 -8.69
C ILE A 151 -13.71 6.99 -8.77
N GLU A 152 -14.29 6.92 -9.98
CA GLU A 152 -15.72 6.72 -10.19
C GLU A 152 -16.18 5.41 -9.52
N LEU A 153 -15.39 4.34 -9.70
CA LEU A 153 -15.64 3.07 -9.06
C LEU A 153 -15.60 3.17 -7.52
N ALA A 154 -14.60 3.87 -6.96
CA ALA A 154 -14.51 4.09 -5.51
C ALA A 154 -15.71 4.89 -4.96
N ILE A 155 -16.19 5.90 -5.69
CA ILE A 155 -17.37 6.68 -5.33
C ILE A 155 -18.63 5.82 -5.32
N ASP A 156 -18.76 4.87 -6.22
CA ASP A 156 -19.90 3.95 -6.23
C ASP A 156 -19.79 2.88 -5.15
N PHE A 157 -18.59 2.36 -4.93
CA PHE A 157 -18.35 1.33 -3.92
C PHE A 157 -18.45 1.83 -2.48
N ILE A 158 -18.13 3.11 -2.18
CA ILE A 158 -18.35 3.66 -0.84
C ILE A 158 -19.85 3.73 -0.51
N LYS A 159 -20.72 3.98 -1.49
CA LYS A 159 -22.18 3.95 -1.29
C LYS A 159 -22.69 2.53 -1.04
N LYS A 160 -22.11 1.54 -1.74
CA LYS A 160 -22.51 0.12 -1.65
C LYS A 160 -21.95 -0.55 -0.39
N TYR A 161 -20.71 -0.22 0.01
CA TYR A 161 -19.99 -0.84 1.11
C TYR A 161 -19.35 0.18 2.06
N PRO A 162 -20.12 1.11 2.67
CA PRO A 162 -19.58 2.19 3.50
C PRO A 162 -18.85 1.68 4.75
N GLN A 163 -19.11 0.44 5.17
CA GLN A 163 -18.42 -0.19 6.29
C GLN A 163 -16.98 -0.60 5.95
N TYR A 164 -16.62 -0.75 4.67
CA TYR A 164 -15.31 -1.22 4.23
C TYR A 164 -14.52 -0.19 3.43
N ILE A 165 -15.16 0.48 2.46
CA ILE A 165 -14.47 1.48 1.63
C ILE A 165 -14.35 2.78 2.41
N VAL A 166 -13.12 3.26 2.59
CA VAL A 166 -12.87 4.47 3.38
C VAL A 166 -12.17 5.57 2.60
N GLY A 167 -11.51 5.25 1.50
CA GLY A 167 -10.76 6.26 0.76
C GLY A 167 -10.07 5.76 -0.48
N LEU A 168 -9.20 6.63 -0.99
CA LEU A 168 -8.31 6.39 -2.11
C LEU A 168 -6.85 6.44 -1.65
N ASP A 169 -6.03 5.73 -2.38
CA ASP A 169 -4.58 5.79 -2.29
C ASP A 169 -4.00 6.14 -3.67
N LEU A 170 -3.17 7.18 -3.77
CA LEU A 170 -2.37 7.43 -4.97
C LEU A 170 -0.99 6.82 -4.78
N SER A 171 -0.66 5.82 -5.62
CA SER A 171 0.59 5.07 -5.55
C SER A 171 1.17 4.78 -6.94
N GLY A 172 2.16 3.93 -7.00
CA GLY A 172 2.86 3.52 -8.20
C GLY A 172 4.20 4.24 -8.37
N ASP A 173 4.93 3.87 -9.41
CA ASP A 173 6.29 4.34 -9.67
C ASP A 173 6.36 5.88 -9.73
N PRO A 174 7.05 6.54 -8.76
CA PRO A 174 7.10 8.00 -8.67
C PRO A 174 7.88 8.66 -9.82
N MET A 175 8.64 7.87 -10.60
CA MET A 175 9.34 8.35 -11.80
C MET A 175 8.39 8.56 -12.98
N THR A 176 7.14 8.12 -12.88
CA THR A 176 6.19 8.11 -13.99
C THR A 176 4.82 8.67 -13.60
N GLY A 177 4.06 9.10 -14.60
CA GLY A 177 2.67 9.50 -14.42
C GLY A 177 2.47 10.86 -13.76
N SER A 178 1.30 11.05 -13.14
CA SER A 178 0.83 12.31 -12.58
C SER A 178 0.11 12.09 -11.25
N THR A 179 -0.13 13.15 -10.51
CA THR A 179 -0.82 13.13 -9.20
C THR A 179 -2.34 13.18 -9.30
N PHE A 180 -2.90 13.59 -10.45
CA PHE A 180 -4.36 13.68 -10.68
C PHE A 180 -5.14 14.41 -9.58
N LEU A 181 -4.58 15.49 -9.00
CA LEU A 181 -5.16 16.16 -7.83
C LEU A 181 -6.59 16.65 -8.05
N GLU A 182 -6.92 17.11 -9.28
CA GLU A 182 -8.26 17.53 -9.64
C GLU A 182 -9.29 16.38 -9.63
N LEU A 183 -8.85 15.15 -9.93
CA LEU A 183 -9.70 13.97 -9.82
C LEU A 183 -9.85 13.53 -8.35
N LEU A 184 -8.78 13.62 -7.56
CA LEU A 184 -8.81 13.31 -6.13
C LEU A 184 -9.73 14.26 -5.37
N GLU A 185 -9.85 15.53 -5.80
CA GLU A 185 -10.79 16.47 -5.20
C GLU A 185 -12.26 16.04 -5.40
N LYS A 186 -12.61 15.47 -6.56
CA LYS A 186 -13.95 14.89 -6.78
C LYS A 186 -14.24 13.74 -5.79
N ALA A 187 -13.25 12.89 -5.54
CA ALA A 187 -13.38 11.81 -4.58
C ALA A 187 -13.57 12.32 -3.13
N ARG A 188 -12.82 13.37 -2.74
CA ARG A 188 -12.97 14.04 -1.45
C ARG A 188 -14.39 14.59 -1.27
N MET A 189 -14.93 15.26 -2.30
CA MET A 189 -16.29 15.76 -2.28
C MET A 189 -17.35 14.66 -2.14
N ALA A 190 -17.05 13.44 -2.58
CA ALA A 190 -17.89 12.26 -2.41
C ALA A 190 -17.72 11.59 -1.02
N GLY A 191 -16.87 12.13 -0.14
CA GLY A 191 -16.66 11.62 1.23
C GLY A 191 -15.53 10.64 1.40
N LEU A 192 -14.73 10.36 0.34
CA LEU A 192 -13.56 9.49 0.41
C LEU A 192 -12.38 10.21 1.06
N LYS A 193 -11.66 9.51 1.93
CA LYS A 193 -10.38 9.95 2.48
C LYS A 193 -9.27 9.77 1.45
N ILE A 194 -8.24 10.62 1.49
CA ILE A 194 -7.19 10.63 0.48
C ILE A 194 -5.83 10.38 1.15
N ALA A 195 -5.17 9.30 0.78
CA ALA A 195 -3.77 9.03 1.07
C ALA A 195 -2.95 9.19 -0.23
N ILE A 196 -1.77 9.80 -0.14
CA ILE A 196 -0.91 10.03 -1.32
C ILE A 196 0.52 9.64 -0.98
N HIS A 197 1.11 8.74 -1.80
CA HIS A 197 2.57 8.52 -1.79
C HIS A 197 3.24 9.80 -2.25
N CYS A 198 4.14 10.34 -1.42
CA CYS A 198 4.73 11.67 -1.60
C CYS A 198 6.22 11.65 -1.34
N ALA A 199 6.98 12.39 -2.14
CA ALA A 199 8.41 12.61 -1.95
C ALA A 199 9.22 11.31 -1.75
N GLU A 200 8.88 10.24 -2.46
CA GLU A 200 9.70 9.02 -2.52
C GLU A 200 10.97 9.23 -3.34
N ILE A 201 10.91 10.17 -4.27
CA ILE A 201 12.04 10.73 -5.02
C ILE A 201 12.04 12.22 -4.85
N SER A 202 13.19 12.86 -5.14
CA SER A 202 13.32 14.32 -5.06
C SER A 202 12.54 15.01 -6.18
N ASN A 203 11.39 15.59 -5.83
CA ASN A 203 10.55 16.42 -6.72
C ASN A 203 9.85 17.50 -5.88
N GLU A 204 10.53 18.65 -5.71
CA GLU A 204 10.05 19.73 -4.84
C GLU A 204 8.71 20.30 -5.32
N THR A 205 8.53 20.46 -6.65
CA THR A 205 7.31 21.03 -7.21
C THR A 205 6.10 20.12 -6.91
N GLU A 206 6.19 18.85 -7.25
CA GLU A 206 5.11 17.88 -6.96
C GLU A 206 4.83 17.79 -5.45
N THR A 207 5.87 17.80 -4.63
CA THR A 207 5.71 17.73 -3.18
C THR A 207 4.94 18.95 -2.65
N ILE A 208 5.23 20.16 -3.16
CA ILE A 208 4.49 21.38 -2.81
C ILE A 208 3.02 21.26 -3.22
N ASP A 209 2.75 20.86 -4.46
CA ASP A 209 1.39 20.71 -4.99
C ASP A 209 0.56 19.72 -4.13
N ILE A 210 1.17 18.60 -3.74
CA ILE A 210 0.52 17.62 -2.85
C ILE A 210 0.26 18.21 -1.44
N LEU A 211 1.23 18.92 -0.87
CA LEU A 211 1.07 19.54 0.45
C LEU A 211 0.01 20.64 0.45
N GLU A 212 -0.08 21.43 -0.63
CA GLU A 212 -1.12 22.44 -0.82
C GLU A 212 -2.50 21.85 -1.07
N PHE A 213 -2.57 20.69 -1.73
CA PHE A 213 -3.81 19.92 -1.87
C PHE A 213 -4.34 19.41 -0.53
N LYS A 214 -3.48 19.21 0.48
CA LYS A 214 -3.81 18.75 1.85
C LYS A 214 -4.56 17.43 1.85
N PRO A 215 -3.93 16.31 1.47
CA PRO A 215 -4.53 14.99 1.64
C PRO A 215 -4.73 14.66 3.13
N ASP A 216 -5.50 13.62 3.44
CA ASP A 216 -5.70 13.19 4.83
C ASP A 216 -4.43 12.55 5.41
N ARG A 217 -3.59 11.89 4.57
CA ARG A 217 -2.29 11.29 4.96
C ARG A 217 -1.32 11.31 3.77
N LEU A 218 -0.03 11.22 4.10
CA LEU A 218 1.06 11.12 3.14
C LEU A 218 1.81 9.80 3.35
N GLY A 219 2.09 9.07 2.27
CA GLY A 219 2.98 7.90 2.30
C GLY A 219 4.45 8.30 2.17
N HIS A 220 5.34 7.61 2.88
CA HIS A 220 6.80 7.67 2.84
C HIS A 220 7.44 9.02 3.19
N CYS A 221 7.36 10.02 2.34
CA CYS A 221 8.05 11.30 2.51
C CYS A 221 9.58 11.15 2.70
N THR A 222 10.24 10.25 1.98
CA THR A 222 11.68 9.97 2.13
C THR A 222 12.54 11.17 1.77
N CYS A 223 12.22 11.87 0.67
CA CYS A 223 12.94 13.04 0.18
C CYS A 223 12.33 14.36 0.71
N ILE A 224 11.95 14.42 1.99
CA ILE A 224 11.32 15.62 2.57
C ILE A 224 12.33 16.54 3.26
N HIS A 225 13.37 15.97 3.90
CA HIS A 225 14.37 16.73 4.68
C HIS A 225 15.58 17.09 3.82
N PRO A 226 16.26 18.23 4.05
CA PRO A 226 17.43 18.64 3.26
C PRO A 226 18.57 17.61 3.20
N THR A 227 18.77 16.84 4.27
CA THR A 227 19.79 15.76 4.31
C THR A 227 19.40 14.53 3.49
N LEU A 228 18.15 14.46 3.02
CA LEU A 228 17.57 13.35 2.27
C LEU A 228 17.03 13.82 0.91
N GLN A 229 17.80 14.69 0.23
CA GLN A 229 17.47 15.23 -1.10
C GLN A 229 16.20 16.12 -1.16
N GLY A 230 15.64 16.49 0.00
CA GLY A 230 14.55 17.45 0.12
C GLY A 230 15.08 18.89 0.30
N SER A 231 14.24 19.76 0.85
CA SER A 231 14.61 21.15 1.16
C SER A 231 13.98 21.66 2.46
N ASN A 232 14.56 22.73 3.02
CA ASN A 232 13.95 23.40 4.18
C ASN A 232 12.55 23.93 3.86
N LYS A 233 12.28 24.28 2.63
CA LYS A 233 10.99 24.81 2.18
C LYS A 233 9.89 23.73 2.33
N ILE A 234 10.08 22.56 1.71
CA ILE A 234 9.08 21.48 1.77
C ILE A 234 8.99 20.88 3.17
N PHE A 235 10.11 20.75 3.89
CA PHE A 235 10.09 20.27 5.27
C PHE A 235 9.28 21.17 6.19
N ASN A 236 9.52 22.49 6.14
CA ASN A 236 8.76 23.46 6.92
C ASN A 236 7.28 23.50 6.53
N LEU A 237 6.97 23.35 5.22
CA LEU A 237 5.59 23.26 4.74
C LEU A 237 4.88 22.03 5.29
N LEU A 238 5.54 20.87 5.28
CA LEU A 238 5.01 19.64 5.91
C LEU A 238 4.76 19.83 7.40
N LEU A 239 5.75 20.34 8.15
CA LEU A 239 5.60 20.55 9.60
C LEU A 239 4.42 21.50 9.93
N LYS A 240 4.23 22.53 9.11
CA LYS A 240 3.12 23.48 9.26
C LYS A 240 1.77 22.85 8.92
N SER A 241 1.72 21.96 7.94
CA SER A 241 0.49 21.33 7.47
C SER A 241 -0.13 20.40 8.52
N LYS A 242 0.70 19.76 9.35
CA LYS A 242 0.33 18.70 10.31
C LYS A 242 -0.33 17.48 9.67
N ILE A 243 -0.18 17.29 8.36
CA ILE A 243 -0.68 16.10 7.66
C ILE A 243 0.10 14.88 8.16
N PRO A 244 -0.54 13.83 8.69
CA PRO A 244 0.15 12.64 9.18
C PRO A 244 0.94 11.94 8.09
N VAL A 245 2.13 11.42 8.44
CA VAL A 245 3.00 10.67 7.53
C VAL A 245 3.05 9.19 7.92
N GLU A 246 2.81 8.32 6.93
CA GLU A 246 2.92 6.88 7.02
C GLU A 246 4.36 6.48 6.66
N LEU A 247 5.12 6.00 7.63
CA LEU A 247 6.54 5.68 7.51
C LEU A 247 6.76 4.18 7.40
N CYS A 248 7.30 3.74 6.28
CA CYS A 248 7.55 2.34 5.96
C CYS A 248 9.06 2.05 6.04
N LEU A 249 9.59 1.94 7.27
CA LEU A 249 11.04 1.93 7.52
C LEU A 249 11.76 0.83 6.74
N THR A 250 11.29 -0.40 6.84
CA THR A 250 11.91 -1.56 6.18
C THR A 250 11.84 -1.43 4.66
N SER A 251 10.67 -1.09 4.12
CA SER A 251 10.49 -0.87 2.68
C SER A 251 11.45 0.21 2.16
N ASN A 252 11.53 1.36 2.83
CA ASN A 252 12.39 2.45 2.40
C ASN A 252 13.89 2.07 2.39
N VAL A 253 14.36 1.29 3.37
CA VAL A 253 15.75 0.82 3.41
C VAL A 253 16.00 -0.28 2.37
N GLN A 254 15.09 -1.22 2.21
CA GLN A 254 15.22 -2.31 1.24
C GLN A 254 15.17 -1.80 -0.21
N CYS A 255 14.24 -0.90 -0.52
CA CYS A 255 14.12 -0.27 -1.84
C CYS A 255 15.17 0.81 -2.11
N LYS A 256 16.10 1.05 -1.16
CA LYS A 256 17.18 2.05 -1.27
C LYS A 256 16.71 3.48 -1.48
N THR A 257 15.48 3.81 -1.12
CA THR A 257 15.01 5.20 -1.07
C THR A 257 15.60 5.93 0.15
N VAL A 258 16.00 5.16 1.18
CA VAL A 258 16.80 5.63 2.32
C VAL A 258 17.99 4.68 2.50
N PRO A 259 19.22 5.19 2.74
CA PRO A 259 20.41 4.35 2.84
C PRO A 259 20.40 3.37 4.02
N THR A 260 20.01 3.82 5.21
CA THR A 260 20.01 3.04 6.46
C THR A 260 18.88 3.48 7.38
N TYR A 261 18.55 2.67 8.39
CA TYR A 261 17.56 3.04 9.41
C TYR A 261 17.95 4.30 10.20
N GLU A 262 19.25 4.51 10.48
CA GLU A 262 19.75 5.68 11.21
C GLU A 262 19.57 6.99 10.44
N SER A 263 19.60 6.91 9.10
CA SER A 263 19.40 8.08 8.22
C SER A 263 17.93 8.31 7.84
N HIS A 264 17.01 7.46 8.31
CA HIS A 264 15.61 7.52 7.93
C HIS A 264 14.93 8.83 8.36
N GLN A 265 14.03 9.36 7.53
CA GLN A 265 13.26 10.60 7.81
C GLN A 265 12.42 10.51 9.09
N PHE A 266 12.15 9.31 9.61
CA PHE A 266 11.53 9.09 10.91
C PHE A 266 12.13 9.96 12.00
N LYS A 267 13.48 10.01 12.09
CA LYS A 267 14.19 10.78 13.11
C LYS A 267 13.78 12.25 13.09
N TYR A 268 13.83 12.89 11.93
CA TYR A 268 13.54 14.32 11.80
C TYR A 268 12.07 14.65 12.09
N LEU A 269 11.15 13.80 11.66
CA LEU A 269 9.72 13.99 11.90
C LEU A 269 9.38 13.75 13.37
N PHE A 270 9.96 12.71 13.98
CA PHE A 270 9.77 12.41 15.38
C PHE A 270 10.30 13.51 16.30
N GLU A 271 11.54 13.99 16.06
CA GLU A 271 12.16 15.09 16.81
C GLU A 271 11.38 16.41 16.67
N ALA A 272 10.75 16.64 15.51
CA ALA A 272 9.88 17.79 15.28
C ALA A 272 8.46 17.66 15.88
N GLY A 273 8.12 16.53 16.50
CA GLY A 273 6.78 16.25 17.03
C GLY A 273 5.70 16.26 15.93
N HIS A 274 6.07 15.82 14.70
CA HIS A 274 5.12 15.72 13.60
C HIS A 274 4.27 14.45 13.74
N PRO A 275 2.97 14.48 13.36
CA PRO A 275 2.13 13.27 13.36
C PRO A 275 2.70 12.21 12.40
N ILE A 276 3.00 11.03 12.92
CA ILE A 276 3.51 9.90 12.15
C ILE A 276 2.82 8.61 12.56
N CYS A 277 2.75 7.65 11.66
CA CYS A 277 2.47 6.25 11.95
C CYS A 277 3.53 5.37 11.29
N LEU A 278 3.77 4.18 11.83
CA LEU A 278 4.62 3.16 11.23
C LEU A 278 3.74 2.19 10.47
N GLY A 279 4.13 1.88 9.25
CA GLY A 279 3.45 0.93 8.38
C GLY A 279 4.44 -0.05 7.75
N ILE A 280 3.92 -1.09 7.11
CA ILE A 280 4.73 -2.15 6.51
C ILE A 280 5.01 -1.85 5.02
N ASP A 281 4.04 -1.28 4.30
CA ASP A 281 4.01 -1.12 2.84
C ASP A 281 3.92 -2.48 2.13
N SER A 282 4.92 -3.34 2.34
CA SER A 282 5.02 -4.65 1.72
C SER A 282 5.64 -5.66 2.67
N TRP A 283 4.94 -6.77 2.91
CA TRP A 283 5.42 -7.89 3.73
C TRP A 283 6.59 -8.64 3.09
N VAL A 284 6.65 -8.67 1.76
CA VAL A 284 7.72 -9.33 1.00
C VAL A 284 9.09 -8.81 1.41
N PHE A 285 9.20 -7.54 1.83
CA PHE A 285 10.45 -6.93 2.30
C PHE A 285 10.80 -7.27 3.76
N SER A 286 9.86 -7.78 4.53
CA SER A 286 10.04 -8.02 5.97
C SER A 286 10.53 -9.43 6.31
N VAL A 287 10.50 -10.37 5.35
CA VAL A 287 10.76 -11.81 5.56
C VAL A 287 12.06 -12.28 4.88
N LEU A 288 12.73 -11.41 4.12
CA LEU A 288 14.02 -11.66 3.48
C LEU A 288 15.15 -10.94 4.23
#